data_0ffb51fe6646b15b0518a012496d502d
#
_entry.id   0ffb51fe6646b15b0518a012496d502d
#
_cell.length_a   1.000
_cell.length_b   1.000
_cell.length_c   1.000
_cell.angle_alpha   90.00
_cell.angle_beta   90.00
_cell.angle_gamma   90.00
#
_symmetry.space_group_name_H-M   'P 1'
#
loop_
_entity.id
_entity.type
_entity.pdbx_description
1 polymer ?
#
loop_
_entity_poly.entity_id
_entity_poly.type
_entity_poly.pdbx_seq_one_letter_code
_entity_poly.pdbx_strand_id
1 'polypeptide(L)'
;MSLLLRTTALMLLLLSRAPAMAAVPLTTNSTEDNREESQQNEVSSKLFRHSLSGLYGIANQNYPIVQPYQDFDVLYSKAHQAQIELETLCKSTALLTHTQAYFAGTKSRQRALEKVELELDGQAERITDLARATIVAHDVASLVTAYETLSREATVVKVKNRFKNPAESGYRDLNVLVQLPKTGIIAEVQLHLAAIAQVKSGAEHELYEQIQTIERTARQEQRELTE
;
A
#
# COMPACT_ATOMS: atom_id res chain seq x y z
N MET A 1 -44.71 -9.57 -73.93
CA MET A 1 -43.78 -9.11 -72.91
C MET A 1 -44.18 -7.72 -72.44
N SER A 2 -44.65 -7.59 -71.24
CA SER A 2 -45.29 -6.38 -70.73
C SER A 2 -44.26 -5.27 -70.50
N LEU A 3 -44.72 -4.04 -70.65
CA LEU A 3 -43.93 -2.83 -70.47
C LEU A 3 -43.22 -2.80 -69.12
N LEU A 4 -43.79 -3.45 -68.13
CA LEU A 4 -43.25 -3.61 -66.75
C LEU A 4 -41.91 -4.40 -66.70
N LEU A 5 -41.75 -5.40 -67.58
CA LEU A 5 -40.52 -6.18 -67.60
C LEU A 5 -39.33 -5.41 -68.21
N ARG A 6 -39.64 -4.44 -69.09
CA ARG A 6 -38.60 -3.59 -69.73
C ARG A 6 -38.10 -2.48 -68.80
N THR A 7 -38.96 -1.96 -67.88
CA THR A 7 -38.59 -0.92 -66.97
C THR A 7 -37.77 -1.48 -65.78
N THR A 8 -38.06 -2.70 -65.33
CA THR A 8 -37.26 -3.35 -64.27
C THR A 8 -35.86 -3.74 -64.75
N ALA A 9 -35.72 -4.20 -65.99
CA ALA A 9 -34.42 -4.52 -66.56
C ALA A 9 -33.55 -3.27 -66.76
N LEU A 10 -34.14 -2.11 -67.12
CA LEU A 10 -33.40 -0.86 -67.26
C LEU A 10 -32.98 -0.25 -65.93
N MET A 11 -33.80 -0.44 -64.85
CA MET A 11 -33.45 0.02 -63.52
C MET A 11 -32.34 -0.82 -62.86
N LEU A 12 -32.30 -2.13 -63.12
CA LEU A 12 -31.24 -3.00 -62.64
C LEU A 12 -29.87 -2.68 -63.35
N LEU A 13 -29.88 -2.22 -64.58
CA LEU A 13 -28.68 -1.84 -65.32
C LEU A 13 -28.09 -0.48 -64.85
N LEU A 14 -28.91 0.40 -64.26
CA LEU A 14 -28.48 1.68 -63.71
C LEU A 14 -27.91 1.56 -62.30
N LEU A 15 -28.28 0.53 -61.53
CA LEU A 15 -27.77 0.27 -60.21
C LEU A 15 -26.43 -0.50 -60.20
N SER A 16 -25.99 -1.05 -61.33
CA SER A 16 -24.75 -1.81 -61.47
C SER A 16 -23.51 -0.99 -61.81
N ARG A 17 -23.63 0.34 -61.94
CA ARG A 17 -22.50 1.24 -62.12
C ARG A 17 -22.14 1.96 -60.81
N ALA A 18 -21.61 1.20 -59.86
CA ALA A 18 -20.84 1.81 -58.80
C ALA A 18 -19.50 2.32 -59.40
N PRO A 19 -19.11 3.58 -59.17
CA PRO A 19 -17.78 4.02 -59.54
C PRO A 19 -16.77 3.17 -58.73
N ALA A 20 -15.81 2.58 -59.41
CA ALA A 20 -14.66 1.98 -58.81
C ALA A 20 -13.92 3.11 -58.05
N MET A 21 -14.14 3.21 -56.79
CA MET A 21 -13.28 4.02 -55.93
C MET A 21 -11.91 3.34 -55.94
N ALA A 22 -10.96 4.02 -56.51
CA ALA A 22 -9.57 3.63 -56.39
C ALA A 22 -9.26 3.52 -54.90
N ALA A 23 -8.87 2.32 -54.46
CA ALA A 23 -8.37 2.12 -53.12
C ALA A 23 -7.11 2.97 -52.96
N VAL A 24 -7.23 4.08 -52.28
CA VAL A 24 -6.07 4.79 -51.71
C VAL A 24 -5.42 3.79 -50.76
N PRO A 25 -4.14 3.45 -50.91
CA PRO A 25 -3.48 2.62 -49.94
C PRO A 25 -3.57 3.37 -48.59
N LEU A 26 -4.34 2.81 -47.64
CA LEU A 26 -4.23 3.21 -46.23
C LEU A 26 -2.78 2.90 -45.83
N THR A 27 -1.94 3.90 -45.83
CA THR A 27 -0.77 3.90 -44.99
C THR A 27 -1.30 3.92 -43.57
N THR A 28 -1.49 2.74 -43.00
CA THR A 28 -1.74 2.58 -41.59
C THR A 28 -0.50 3.09 -40.88
N ASN A 29 -0.59 4.30 -40.32
CA ASN A 29 0.25 4.72 -39.23
C ASN A 29 -0.16 3.90 -37.99
N SER A 30 0.11 2.59 -38.04
CA SER A 30 -0.16 1.64 -36.92
C SER A 30 0.70 1.90 -35.69
N THR A 31 1.55 2.92 -35.69
CA THR A 31 2.42 3.30 -34.57
C THR A 31 1.80 4.37 -33.67
N GLU A 32 0.88 5.20 -34.14
CA GLU A 32 0.24 6.21 -33.29
C GLU A 32 -0.98 5.65 -32.58
N ASP A 33 -1.82 4.85 -33.22
CA ASP A 33 -3.00 4.23 -32.59
C ASP A 33 -2.62 3.28 -31.45
N ASN A 34 -1.54 2.49 -31.60
CA ASN A 34 -1.02 1.63 -30.55
C ASN A 34 -0.40 2.41 -29.37
N ARG A 35 0.05 3.65 -29.58
CA ARG A 35 0.56 4.51 -28.51
C ARG A 35 -0.56 5.13 -27.69
N GLU A 36 -1.65 5.56 -28.33
CA GLU A 36 -2.80 6.15 -27.62
C GLU A 36 -3.57 5.10 -26.81
N GLU A 37 -3.84 3.91 -27.35
CA GLU A 37 -4.42 2.79 -26.61
C GLU A 37 -3.53 2.35 -25.44
N SER A 38 -2.22 2.29 -25.64
CA SER A 38 -1.26 1.94 -24.59
C SER A 38 -1.23 2.98 -23.48
N GLN A 39 -1.22 4.27 -23.80
CA GLN A 39 -1.26 5.36 -22.84
C GLN A 39 -2.59 5.42 -22.09
N GLN A 40 -3.72 5.20 -22.75
CA GLN A 40 -5.04 5.19 -22.14
C GLN A 40 -5.23 4.01 -21.18
N ASN A 41 -4.69 2.84 -21.52
CA ASN A 41 -4.67 1.66 -20.65
C ASN A 41 -3.75 1.85 -19.44
N GLU A 42 -2.60 2.49 -19.58
CA GLU A 42 -1.71 2.83 -18.47
C GLU A 42 -2.34 3.84 -17.51
N VAL A 43 -2.97 4.89 -18.02
CA VAL A 43 -3.66 5.90 -17.22
C VAL A 43 -4.83 5.27 -16.46
N SER A 44 -5.65 4.45 -17.12
CA SER A 44 -6.75 3.73 -16.47
C SER A 44 -6.28 2.77 -15.38
N SER A 45 -5.22 2.03 -15.64
CA SER A 45 -4.58 1.12 -14.68
C SER A 45 -4.01 1.87 -13.48
N LYS A 46 -3.40 3.03 -13.71
CA LYS A 46 -2.85 3.89 -12.65
C LYS A 46 -3.96 4.50 -11.80
N LEU A 47 -5.02 5.02 -12.42
CA LEU A 47 -6.18 5.56 -11.71
C LEU A 47 -6.85 4.49 -10.85
N PHE A 48 -6.99 3.27 -11.35
CA PHE A 48 -7.54 2.16 -10.57
C PHE A 48 -6.66 1.81 -9.37
N ARG A 49 -5.35 1.69 -9.56
CA ARG A 49 -4.41 1.39 -8.45
C ARG A 49 -4.43 2.43 -7.36
N HIS A 50 -4.56 3.72 -7.71
CA HIS A 50 -4.60 4.83 -6.76
C HIS A 50 -6.02 5.17 -6.27
N SER A 51 -6.98 4.28 -6.50
CA SER A 51 -8.35 4.37 -5.98
C SER A 51 -8.50 3.60 -4.67
N LEU A 52 -9.68 3.73 -4.04
CA LEU A 52 -10.03 2.94 -2.86
C LEU A 52 -9.99 1.43 -3.15
N SER A 53 -10.41 1.02 -4.36
CA SER A 53 -10.33 -0.38 -4.80
C SER A 53 -8.88 -0.85 -4.90
N GLY A 54 -7.98 -0.01 -5.39
CA GLY A 54 -6.55 -0.29 -5.41
C GLY A 54 -5.96 -0.41 -4.01
N LEU A 55 -6.31 0.48 -3.09
CA LEU A 55 -5.90 0.39 -1.68
C LEU A 55 -6.38 -0.92 -1.04
N TYR A 56 -7.64 -1.30 -1.24
CA TYR A 56 -8.17 -2.59 -0.76
C TYR A 56 -7.53 -3.80 -1.46
N GLY A 57 -7.03 -3.61 -2.68
CA GLY A 57 -6.31 -4.60 -3.47
C GLY A 57 -4.89 -4.90 -2.98
N ILE A 58 -4.28 -4.02 -2.17
CA ILE A 58 -2.96 -4.29 -1.57
C ILE A 58 -3.09 -5.54 -0.70
N ALA A 59 -2.40 -6.61 -1.13
CA ALA A 59 -2.46 -7.90 -0.46
C ALA A 59 -1.75 -7.86 0.90
N ASN A 60 -2.31 -8.56 1.88
CA ASN A 60 -1.58 -8.86 3.09
C ASN A 60 -0.39 -9.76 2.74
N GLN A 61 0.78 -9.39 3.20
CA GLN A 61 2.00 -10.18 3.07
C GLN A 61 2.47 -10.58 4.46
N ASN A 62 2.88 -11.83 4.61
CA ASN A 62 3.36 -12.34 5.89
C ASN A 62 4.49 -13.35 5.65
N TYR A 63 5.69 -12.84 5.46
CA TYR A 63 6.89 -13.66 5.42
C TYR A 63 7.37 -13.95 6.85
N PRO A 64 8.15 -15.01 7.07
CA PRO A 64 8.85 -15.21 8.33
C PRO A 64 9.70 -13.97 8.64
N ILE A 65 9.45 -13.34 9.79
CA ILE A 65 10.08 -12.09 10.16
C ILE A 65 10.99 -12.37 11.33
N VAL A 66 12.29 -12.19 11.09
CA VAL A 66 13.32 -12.36 12.10
C VAL A 66 14.31 -11.21 11.95
N GLN A 67 14.55 -10.49 13.03
CA GLN A 67 15.62 -9.47 13.10
C GLN A 67 16.99 -10.12 12.88
N PRO A 68 17.99 -9.37 12.39
CA PRO A 68 19.32 -9.92 12.12
C PRO A 68 20.09 -10.31 13.39
N TYR A 69 19.62 -9.95 14.58
CA TYR A 69 20.25 -10.23 15.86
C TYR A 69 19.27 -10.87 16.83
N GLN A 70 19.67 -11.96 17.48
CA GLN A 70 18.87 -12.67 18.49
C GLN A 70 19.07 -12.09 19.88
N ASP A 71 20.29 -11.58 20.15
CA ASP A 71 20.58 -10.92 21.41
C ASP A 71 19.90 -9.56 21.48
N PHE A 72 19.15 -9.32 22.56
CA PHE A 72 18.38 -8.09 22.72
C PHE A 72 19.27 -6.85 22.82
N ASP A 73 20.38 -6.92 23.55
CA ASP A 73 21.24 -5.75 23.76
C ASP A 73 21.97 -5.36 22.48
N VAL A 74 22.41 -6.35 21.71
CA VAL A 74 22.99 -6.13 20.38
C VAL A 74 21.94 -5.49 19.45
N LEU A 75 20.74 -6.06 19.40
CA LEU A 75 19.64 -5.56 18.56
C LEU A 75 19.26 -4.13 18.97
N TYR A 76 19.07 -3.90 20.28
CA TYR A 76 18.70 -2.59 20.80
C TYR A 76 19.78 -1.53 20.57
N SER A 77 21.06 -1.90 20.62
CA SER A 77 22.17 -0.99 20.31
C SER A 77 22.10 -0.43 18.88
N LYS A 78 21.47 -1.16 17.94
CA LYS A 78 21.28 -0.75 16.55
C LYS A 78 20.00 0.04 16.32
N ALA A 79 19.08 0.04 17.30
CA ALA A 79 17.74 0.64 17.14
C ALA A 79 17.81 2.14 16.81
N HIS A 80 18.73 2.89 17.40
CA HIS A 80 18.89 4.33 17.13
C HIS A 80 19.37 4.60 15.71
N GLN A 81 20.34 3.83 15.22
CA GLN A 81 20.85 3.93 13.85
C GLN A 81 19.76 3.55 12.84
N ALA A 82 18.99 2.49 13.14
CA ALA A 82 17.85 2.08 12.34
C ALA A 82 16.75 3.16 12.30
N GLN A 83 16.50 3.84 13.44
CA GLN A 83 15.54 4.94 13.50
C GLN A 83 15.95 6.11 12.60
N ILE A 84 17.24 6.50 12.61
CA ILE A 84 17.77 7.58 11.74
C ILE A 84 17.64 7.19 10.25
N GLU A 85 17.94 5.94 9.91
CA GLU A 85 17.78 5.43 8.55
C GLU A 85 16.30 5.44 8.11
N LEU A 86 15.40 4.96 8.97
CA LEU A 86 13.95 4.96 8.74
C LEU A 86 13.40 6.38 8.57
N GLU A 87 13.84 7.32 9.41
CA GLU A 87 13.44 8.72 9.31
C GLU A 87 13.85 9.34 7.98
N THR A 88 15.07 9.02 7.51
CA THR A 88 15.55 9.50 6.22
C THR A 88 14.71 8.94 5.08
N LEU A 89 14.42 7.66 5.10
CA LEU A 89 13.56 6.96 4.14
C LEU A 89 12.14 7.56 4.11
N CYS A 90 11.52 7.73 5.28
CA CYS A 90 10.16 8.24 5.37
C CYS A 90 10.07 9.74 5.02
N LYS A 91 11.08 10.56 5.36
CA LYS A 91 11.15 11.96 4.95
C LYS A 91 11.25 12.10 3.42
N SER A 92 12.10 11.30 2.78
CA SER A 92 12.21 11.26 1.32
C SER A 92 10.90 10.81 0.67
N THR A 93 10.30 9.73 1.17
CA THR A 93 9.00 9.25 0.70
C THR A 93 7.93 10.33 0.83
N ALA A 94 7.82 10.98 1.98
CA ALA A 94 6.83 12.01 2.24
C ALA A 94 6.98 13.21 1.30
N LEU A 95 8.21 13.65 1.05
CA LEU A 95 8.51 14.73 0.12
C LEU A 95 8.07 14.39 -1.31
N LEU A 96 8.40 13.19 -1.79
CA LEU A 96 8.09 12.75 -3.15
C LEU A 96 6.60 12.50 -3.39
N THR A 97 5.83 12.24 -2.33
CA THR A 97 4.41 11.84 -2.43
C THR A 97 3.44 12.86 -1.86
N HIS A 98 3.94 14.05 -1.49
CA HIS A 98 3.15 15.12 -0.87
C HIS A 98 2.39 14.65 0.38
N THR A 99 3.02 13.79 1.18
CA THR A 99 2.51 13.30 2.47
C THR A 99 3.30 13.89 3.63
N GLN A 100 2.92 13.56 4.87
CA GLN A 100 3.60 14.05 6.07
C GLN A 100 4.17 12.86 6.85
N ALA A 101 5.43 12.97 7.27
CA ALA A 101 6.08 11.94 8.08
C ALA A 101 6.21 12.40 9.54
N TYR A 102 5.87 11.50 10.47
CA TYR A 102 5.93 11.73 11.92
C TYR A 102 6.77 10.63 12.59
N PHE A 103 7.52 11.02 13.60
CA PHE A 103 8.47 10.15 14.27
C PHE A 103 8.31 10.24 15.79
N ALA A 104 8.11 9.09 16.44
CA ALA A 104 8.06 8.98 17.89
C ALA A 104 9.43 8.56 18.50
N GLY A 105 10.45 8.47 17.66
CA GLY A 105 11.75 7.93 18.05
C GLY A 105 11.76 6.42 18.27
N THR A 106 12.87 5.91 18.75
CA THR A 106 13.01 4.50 19.11
C THR A 106 12.11 4.12 20.29
N LYS A 107 11.61 2.90 20.27
CA LYS A 107 10.90 2.34 21.43
C LYS A 107 11.84 2.33 22.64
N SER A 108 11.38 2.80 23.80
CA SER A 108 12.22 2.80 25.00
C SER A 108 12.67 1.38 25.35
N ARG A 109 13.86 1.25 25.95
CA ARG A 109 14.45 -0.05 26.28
C ARG A 109 13.53 -0.87 27.20
N GLN A 110 12.95 -0.21 28.19
CA GLN A 110 12.00 -0.84 29.12
C GLN A 110 10.79 -1.41 28.36
N ARG A 111 10.09 -0.60 27.54
CA ARG A 111 8.94 -1.06 26.75
C ARG A 111 9.30 -2.13 25.71
N ALA A 112 10.53 -2.14 25.22
CA ALA A 112 10.99 -3.15 24.29
C ALA A 112 11.22 -4.48 25.00
N LEU A 113 11.85 -4.48 26.19
CA LEU A 113 12.03 -5.67 27.02
C LEU A 113 10.69 -6.25 27.46
N GLU A 114 9.80 -5.43 28.03
CA GLU A 114 8.45 -5.85 28.41
C GLU A 114 7.73 -6.54 27.25
N LYS A 115 7.84 -5.99 26.06
CA LYS A 115 7.23 -6.60 24.87
C LYS A 115 7.87 -7.94 24.49
N VAL A 116 9.20 -8.04 24.57
CA VAL A 116 9.90 -9.29 24.28
C VAL A 116 9.50 -10.38 25.26
N GLU A 117 9.44 -10.05 26.54
CA GLU A 117 9.08 -11.01 27.59
C GLU A 117 7.60 -11.41 27.56
N LEU A 118 6.69 -10.42 27.44
CA LEU A 118 5.25 -10.66 27.60
C LEU A 118 4.53 -11.06 26.30
N GLU A 119 5.01 -10.60 25.12
CA GLU A 119 4.31 -10.80 23.85
C GLU A 119 5.08 -11.70 22.86
N LEU A 120 6.41 -11.89 23.05
CA LEU A 120 7.26 -12.56 22.08
C LEU A 120 8.01 -13.78 22.65
N ASP A 121 7.59 -14.29 23.81
CA ASP A 121 8.14 -15.50 24.46
C ASP A 121 9.66 -15.40 24.68
N GLY A 122 10.17 -14.19 25.03
CA GLY A 122 11.59 -13.93 25.23
C GLY A 122 12.41 -13.85 23.92
N GLN A 123 11.79 -13.98 22.76
CA GLN A 123 12.46 -14.00 21.46
C GLN A 123 12.67 -12.57 20.93
N ALA A 124 13.84 -12.00 21.23
CA ALA A 124 14.16 -10.61 20.88
C ALA A 124 14.15 -10.36 19.36
N GLU A 125 14.54 -11.35 18.57
CA GLU A 125 14.53 -11.26 17.12
C GLU A 125 13.15 -11.12 16.48
N ARG A 126 12.07 -11.32 17.26
CA ARG A 126 10.69 -11.13 16.79
C ARG A 126 10.16 -9.70 16.97
N ILE A 127 10.86 -8.83 17.69
CA ILE A 127 10.44 -7.44 17.88
C ILE A 127 10.67 -6.64 16.60
N THR A 128 9.62 -6.02 16.05
CA THR A 128 9.66 -5.36 14.75
C THR A 128 9.39 -3.86 14.80
N ASP A 129 9.20 -3.30 16.01
CA ASP A 129 8.80 -1.91 16.23
C ASP A 129 9.79 -1.13 17.13
N LEU A 130 11.07 -1.53 17.11
CA LEU A 130 12.14 -0.76 17.75
C LEU A 130 12.33 0.59 17.07
N ALA A 131 12.42 0.58 15.73
CA ALA A 131 12.37 1.77 14.88
C ALA A 131 10.98 1.85 14.24
N ARG A 132 10.35 3.02 14.30
CA ARG A 132 8.99 3.22 13.81
C ARG A 132 8.73 4.63 13.31
N ALA A 133 7.88 4.71 12.30
CA ALA A 133 7.45 5.96 11.68
C ALA A 133 5.97 5.90 11.31
N THR A 134 5.37 7.07 11.14
CA THR A 134 4.02 7.23 10.60
C THR A 134 4.07 8.14 9.39
N ILE A 135 3.41 7.75 8.30
CA ILE A 135 3.18 8.59 7.13
C ILE A 135 1.69 8.91 7.06
N VAL A 136 1.33 10.18 6.98
CA VAL A 136 -0.05 10.65 6.90
C VAL A 136 -0.29 11.25 5.53
N ALA A 137 -1.25 10.68 4.80
CA ALA A 137 -1.69 11.12 3.48
C ALA A 137 -3.04 11.84 3.56
N HIS A 138 -3.26 12.83 2.73
CA HIS A 138 -4.53 13.57 2.68
C HIS A 138 -5.62 12.78 1.95
N ASP A 139 -5.22 11.94 0.99
CA ASP A 139 -6.12 11.14 0.18
C ASP A 139 -5.56 9.73 -0.09
N VAL A 140 -6.41 8.88 -0.69
CA VAL A 140 -6.06 7.48 -0.99
C VAL A 140 -4.95 7.39 -2.04
N ALA A 141 -4.94 8.27 -3.04
CA ALA A 141 -3.95 8.24 -4.10
C ALA A 141 -2.54 8.52 -3.56
N SER A 142 -2.40 9.54 -2.73
CA SER A 142 -1.14 9.89 -2.04
C SER A 142 -0.68 8.77 -1.10
N LEU A 143 -1.63 8.11 -0.40
CA LEU A 143 -1.31 6.98 0.50
C LEU A 143 -0.75 5.80 -0.29
N VAL A 144 -1.40 5.41 -1.38
CA VAL A 144 -0.94 4.30 -2.23
C VAL A 144 0.40 4.65 -2.87
N THR A 145 0.58 5.89 -3.35
CA THR A 145 1.85 6.36 -3.90
C THR A 145 2.98 6.31 -2.87
N ALA A 146 2.69 6.67 -1.61
CA ALA A 146 3.66 6.58 -0.52
C ALA A 146 4.06 5.12 -0.23
N TYR A 147 3.09 4.20 -0.21
CA TYR A 147 3.36 2.77 -0.09
C TYR A 147 4.22 2.24 -1.25
N GLU A 148 3.89 2.58 -2.49
CA GLU A 148 4.65 2.17 -3.68
C GLU A 148 6.09 2.73 -3.65
N THR A 149 6.26 3.98 -3.22
CA THR A 149 7.58 4.61 -3.09
C THR A 149 8.41 3.93 -2.01
N LEU A 150 7.82 3.71 -0.83
CA LEU A 150 8.47 2.99 0.27
C LEU A 150 8.91 1.57 -0.16
N SER A 151 8.06 0.88 -0.93
CA SER A 151 8.33 -0.49 -1.41
C SER A 151 9.44 -0.57 -2.47
N ARG A 152 9.78 0.54 -3.11
CA ARG A 152 10.93 0.62 -4.03
C ARG A 152 12.24 0.89 -3.31
N GLU A 153 12.18 1.63 -2.22
CA GLU A 153 13.37 2.09 -1.47
C GLU A 153 13.81 1.11 -0.38
N ALA A 154 12.90 0.24 0.09
CA ALA A 154 13.18 -0.77 1.10
C ALA A 154 12.43 -2.08 0.81
N THR A 155 12.95 -3.19 1.34
CA THR A 155 12.31 -4.49 1.18
C THR A 155 11.11 -4.60 2.11
N VAL A 156 9.91 -4.69 1.55
CA VAL A 156 8.69 -4.95 2.33
C VAL A 156 8.66 -6.41 2.75
N VAL A 157 8.63 -6.67 4.05
CA VAL A 157 8.58 -8.03 4.63
C VAL A 157 7.21 -8.40 5.19
N LYS A 158 6.38 -7.40 5.50
CA LYS A 158 5.00 -7.63 5.95
C LYS A 158 4.11 -6.47 5.60
N VAL A 159 2.88 -6.78 5.23
CA VAL A 159 1.80 -5.80 5.05
C VAL A 159 0.57 -6.29 5.79
N LYS A 160 0.01 -5.45 6.66
CA LYS A 160 -1.33 -5.61 7.24
C LYS A 160 -2.21 -4.49 6.70
N ASN A 161 -3.11 -4.83 5.81
CA ASN A 161 -4.05 -3.88 5.23
C ASN A 161 -5.33 -3.82 6.09
N ARG A 162 -5.32 -2.94 7.10
CA ARG A 162 -6.49 -2.71 7.96
C ARG A 162 -7.54 -1.81 7.33
N PHE A 163 -7.29 -1.22 6.16
CA PHE A 163 -8.37 -0.61 5.38
C PHE A 163 -9.33 -1.68 4.87
N LYS A 164 -8.81 -2.81 4.41
CA LYS A 164 -9.59 -3.97 3.96
C LYS A 164 -10.17 -4.76 5.12
N ASN A 165 -9.34 -5.06 6.11
CA ASN A 165 -9.69 -5.85 7.30
C ASN A 165 -9.39 -5.02 8.55
N PRO A 166 -10.34 -4.18 9.01
CA PRO A 166 -10.14 -3.32 10.18
C PRO A 166 -9.81 -4.12 11.44
N ALA A 167 -9.16 -3.46 12.41
CA ALA A 167 -9.06 -4.00 13.76
C ALA A 167 -10.46 -4.10 14.40
N GLU A 168 -10.60 -4.86 15.47
CA GLU A 168 -11.87 -5.01 16.20
C GLU A 168 -12.42 -3.66 16.71
N SER A 169 -11.53 -2.72 17.05
CA SER A 169 -11.85 -1.33 17.40
C SER A 169 -12.33 -0.47 16.21
N GLY A 170 -12.38 -1.02 14.98
CA GLY A 170 -12.66 -0.27 13.76
C GLY A 170 -11.46 0.52 13.20
N TYR A 171 -10.30 0.49 13.86
CA TYR A 171 -9.10 1.19 13.44
C TYR A 171 -8.60 0.72 12.06
N ARG A 172 -8.17 1.68 11.24
CA ARG A 172 -7.72 1.46 9.86
C ARG A 172 -6.38 2.13 9.60
N ASP A 173 -5.45 1.37 9.04
CA ASP A 173 -4.18 1.83 8.49
C ASP A 173 -3.65 0.83 7.47
N LEU A 174 -2.57 1.19 6.81
CA LEU A 174 -1.71 0.25 6.13
C LEU A 174 -0.43 0.12 6.97
N ASN A 175 -0.31 -0.97 7.73
CA ASN A 175 0.85 -1.24 8.56
C ASN A 175 1.85 -2.07 7.75
N VAL A 176 3.05 -1.52 7.57
CA VAL A 176 4.10 -2.09 6.73
C VAL A 176 5.35 -2.32 7.56
N LEU A 177 5.89 -3.52 7.52
CA LEU A 177 7.23 -3.78 8.02
C LEU A 177 8.20 -3.78 6.86
N VAL A 178 9.27 -3.03 7.00
CA VAL A 178 10.34 -2.89 6.00
C VAL A 178 11.67 -3.31 6.58
N GLN A 179 12.46 -4.04 5.80
CA GLN A 179 13.86 -4.26 6.10
C GLN A 179 14.66 -3.08 5.53
N LEU A 180 15.34 -2.37 6.41
CA LEU A 180 16.15 -1.20 6.08
C LEU A 180 17.42 -1.61 5.33
N PRO A 181 17.74 -0.96 4.20
CA PRO A 181 18.82 -1.41 3.31
C PRO A 181 20.23 -1.32 3.90
N LYS A 182 20.49 -0.39 4.84
CA LYS A 182 21.84 -0.18 5.42
C LYS A 182 22.04 -0.97 6.70
N THR A 183 21.08 -0.89 7.64
CA THR A 183 21.18 -1.57 8.94
C THR A 183 20.70 -3.01 8.90
N GLY A 184 19.91 -3.39 7.89
CA GLY A 184 19.24 -4.68 7.82
C GLY A 184 18.13 -4.87 8.87
N ILE A 185 17.90 -3.88 9.75
CA ILE A 185 16.89 -3.94 10.80
C ILE A 185 15.49 -3.85 10.18
N ILE A 186 14.58 -4.64 10.71
CA ILE A 186 13.16 -4.57 10.35
C ILE A 186 12.50 -3.48 11.20
N ALA A 187 11.84 -2.55 10.54
CA ALA A 187 11.20 -1.38 11.12
C ALA A 187 9.72 -1.29 10.73
N GLU A 188 8.93 -0.61 11.54
CA GLU A 188 7.49 -0.42 11.32
C GLU A 188 7.20 0.95 10.71
N VAL A 189 6.39 0.95 9.63
CA VAL A 189 5.81 2.17 9.04
C VAL A 189 4.29 2.02 9.02
N GLN A 190 3.60 2.97 9.66
CA GLN A 190 2.15 3.05 9.61
C GLN A 190 1.73 4.15 8.63
N LEU A 191 0.96 3.81 7.60
CA LEU A 191 0.43 4.77 6.65
C LEU A 191 -1.05 5.03 6.99
N HIS A 192 -1.39 6.30 7.26
CA HIS A 192 -2.71 6.74 7.66
C HIS A 192 -3.30 7.73 6.66
N LEU A 193 -4.62 7.75 6.56
CA LEU A 193 -5.34 8.90 6.02
C LEU A 193 -5.48 9.98 7.11
N ALA A 194 -5.37 11.25 6.74
CA ALA A 194 -5.43 12.39 7.68
C ALA A 194 -6.71 12.37 8.54
N ALA A 195 -7.86 12.01 7.94
CA ALA A 195 -9.12 11.89 8.67
C ALA A 195 -9.05 10.86 9.82
N ILE A 196 -8.34 9.73 9.61
CA ILE A 196 -8.16 8.70 10.64
C ILE A 196 -7.11 9.12 11.67
N ALA A 197 -6.05 9.82 11.22
CA ALA A 197 -5.04 10.34 12.12
C ALA A 197 -5.60 11.38 13.12
N GLN A 198 -6.57 12.19 12.70
CA GLN A 198 -7.28 13.13 13.57
C GLN A 198 -8.10 12.43 14.65
N VAL A 199 -8.81 11.36 14.30
CA VAL A 199 -9.55 10.52 15.25
C VAL A 199 -8.60 9.91 16.29
N LYS A 200 -7.43 9.43 15.85
CA LYS A 200 -6.40 8.83 16.74
C LYS A 200 -5.78 9.83 17.71
N SER A 201 -5.79 11.14 17.42
CA SER A 201 -5.22 12.18 18.29
C SER A 201 -6.25 12.91 19.16
N GLY A 202 -7.54 12.58 19.06
CA GLY A 202 -8.65 13.17 19.81
C GLY A 202 -9.02 12.42 21.09
N ALA A 203 -10.17 12.75 21.68
CA ALA A 203 -10.71 12.09 22.88
C ALA A 203 -10.91 10.56 22.70
N GLU A 204 -11.09 10.11 21.47
CA GLU A 204 -11.17 8.69 21.12
C GLU A 204 -9.81 7.96 21.23
N HIS A 205 -8.70 8.70 21.30
CA HIS A 205 -7.38 8.13 21.52
C HIS A 205 -7.25 7.50 22.91
N GLU A 206 -7.78 8.16 23.94
CA GLU A 206 -7.80 7.61 25.30
C GLU A 206 -8.61 6.31 25.36
N LEU A 207 -9.75 6.27 24.68
CA LEU A 207 -10.57 5.07 24.57
C LEU A 207 -9.82 3.93 23.85
N TYR A 208 -9.10 4.26 22.77
CA TYR A 208 -8.29 3.29 22.05
C TYR A 208 -7.12 2.74 22.90
N GLU A 209 -6.44 3.60 23.68
CA GLU A 209 -5.39 3.16 24.60
C GLU A 209 -5.95 2.31 25.74
N GLN A 210 -7.14 2.64 26.25
CA GLN A 210 -7.83 1.83 27.24
C GLN A 210 -8.20 0.46 26.71
N ILE A 211 -8.77 0.38 25.49
CA ILE A 211 -9.10 -0.89 24.85
C ILE A 211 -7.83 -1.75 24.64
N GLN A 212 -6.74 -1.16 24.16
CA GLN A 212 -5.47 -1.89 24.02
C GLN A 212 -4.92 -2.39 25.34
N THR A 213 -5.10 -1.61 26.41
CA THR A 213 -4.66 -2.00 27.75
C THR A 213 -5.49 -3.18 28.26
N ILE A 214 -6.81 -3.11 28.11
CA ILE A 214 -7.73 -4.21 28.48
C ILE A 214 -7.39 -5.49 27.70
N GLU A 215 -7.16 -5.39 26.39
CA GLU A 215 -6.79 -6.54 25.55
C GLU A 215 -5.46 -7.18 25.98
N ARG A 216 -4.46 -6.36 26.39
CA ARG A 216 -3.20 -6.88 26.93
C ARG A 216 -3.38 -7.59 28.26
N THR A 217 -4.13 -6.98 29.17
CA THR A 217 -4.42 -7.57 30.50
C THR A 217 -5.17 -8.89 30.33
N ALA A 218 -6.20 -8.93 29.49
CA ALA A 218 -6.96 -10.15 29.23
C ALA A 218 -6.09 -11.28 28.62
N ARG A 219 -5.13 -10.94 27.76
CA ARG A 219 -4.18 -11.94 27.22
C ARG A 219 -3.21 -12.45 28.29
N GLN A 220 -2.80 -11.61 29.23
CA GLN A 220 -1.94 -12.00 30.36
C GLN A 220 -2.69 -12.94 31.30
N GLU A 221 -3.91 -12.58 31.70
CA GLU A 221 -4.76 -13.43 32.54
C GLU A 221 -5.07 -14.77 31.90
N GLN A 222 -5.28 -14.81 30.59
CA GLN A 222 -5.54 -16.06 29.87
C GLN A 222 -4.29 -16.95 29.78
N ARG A 223 -3.08 -16.41 29.79
CA ARG A 223 -1.83 -17.18 29.91
C ARG A 223 -1.62 -17.75 31.29
N GLU A 224 -1.83 -16.95 32.33
CA GLU A 224 -1.72 -17.39 33.73
C GLU A 224 -2.70 -18.53 34.11
N LEU A 225 -3.84 -18.61 33.42
CA LEU A 225 -4.84 -19.67 33.60
C LEU A 225 -4.49 -20.97 32.83
N THR A 226 -3.52 -20.92 31.93
CA THR A 226 -3.12 -22.08 31.06
C THR A 226 -1.77 -22.66 31.45
N GLU A 227 -1.03 -22.03 32.37
CA GLU A 227 0.17 -22.57 33.04
C GLU A 227 -0.19 -23.23 34.38
#